data_8d1cb7de1393a5990b77c509144178e0
#
_entry.id   8d1cb7de1393a5990b77c509144178e0
#
_cell.length_a   1.000
_cell.length_b   1.000
_cell.length_c   1.000
_cell.angle_alpha   90.00
_cell.angle_beta   90.00
_cell.angle_gamma   90.00
#
_symmetry.space_group_name_H-M   'P 1'
#
loop_
_entity.id
_entity.type
_entity.pdbx_description
1 polymer ?
#
loop_
_entity_poly.entity_id
_entity_poly.type
_entity_poly.pdbx_seq_one_letter_code
_entity_poly.pdbx_strand_id
1 'polypeptide(L)'
;FALSLLLGVTALGSAIALGGTAAWLIARASQQPPVLYLTVAATAVRLFGVSRALARYLSRLASHKVALAGMDALRGNLYDRLSEAPTATLTTLRRGDLMTRAGSDVDEVGNVVVKTLLPSLVAAIVGVGTVGVVTIISPAAGAILACALIVSGIVAPALIARSVRLAESQGAQARTDIAAVLEGATELSLAGTLDHAKRSLTRSESHLSVALARSARLSALARGLDVCAMGAAVVGALLIGIPQTTSGALAQ
;
A
#
# COMPACT_ATOMS: atom_id res chain seq x y z
N PHE A 1 0.41 -5.71 -17.69
CA PHE A 1 0.66 -5.95 -16.28
C PHE A 1 2.12 -6.36 -16.01
N ALA A 2 2.63 -7.42 -16.69
CA ALA A 2 4.01 -7.90 -16.50
C ALA A 2 5.07 -6.80 -16.72
N LEU A 3 4.90 -5.97 -17.74
CA LEU A 3 5.82 -4.87 -18.02
C LEU A 3 5.83 -3.82 -16.89
N SER A 4 4.67 -3.44 -16.37
CA SER A 4 4.61 -2.49 -15.24
C SER A 4 5.23 -3.06 -13.96
N LEU A 5 5.06 -4.36 -13.74
CA LEU A 5 5.67 -5.08 -12.63
C LEU A 5 7.21 -5.12 -12.76
N LEU A 6 7.73 -5.52 -13.92
CA LEU A 6 9.18 -5.54 -14.19
C LEU A 6 9.81 -4.15 -14.02
N LEU A 7 9.18 -3.11 -14.57
CA LEU A 7 9.65 -1.74 -14.42
C LEU A 7 9.59 -1.26 -12.96
N GLY A 8 8.58 -1.69 -12.20
CA GLY A 8 8.51 -1.42 -10.76
C GLY A 8 9.62 -2.11 -9.97
N VAL A 9 9.88 -3.38 -10.26
CA VAL A 9 10.96 -4.17 -9.65
C VAL A 9 12.33 -3.56 -9.99
N THR A 10 12.56 -3.17 -11.25
CA THR A 10 13.82 -2.50 -11.65
C THR A 10 13.98 -1.15 -10.99
N ALA A 11 12.89 -0.37 -10.83
CA ALA A 11 12.95 0.93 -10.17
C ALA A 11 13.31 0.81 -8.68
N LEU A 12 12.66 -0.10 -7.96
CA LEU A 12 12.90 -0.32 -6.54
C LEU A 12 14.25 -1.03 -6.31
N GLY A 13 14.58 -2.03 -7.13
CA GLY A 13 15.87 -2.72 -7.10
C GLY A 13 17.04 -1.78 -7.36
N SER A 14 16.93 -0.88 -8.35
CA SER A 14 17.93 0.16 -8.60
C SER A 14 18.08 1.13 -7.42
N ALA A 15 16.98 1.42 -6.69
CA ALA A 15 17.06 2.28 -5.50
C ALA A 15 17.83 1.61 -4.35
N ILE A 16 17.64 0.31 -4.15
CA ILE A 16 18.36 -0.49 -3.14
C ILE A 16 19.82 -0.65 -3.56
N ALA A 17 20.09 -0.98 -4.83
CA ALA A 17 21.43 -1.09 -5.37
C ALA A 17 22.20 0.24 -5.27
N LEU A 18 21.54 1.37 -5.52
CA LEU A 18 22.12 2.70 -5.32
C LEU A 18 22.54 2.91 -3.86
N GLY A 19 21.67 2.60 -2.91
CA GLY A 19 21.98 2.71 -1.48
C GLY A 19 23.16 1.82 -1.06
N GLY A 20 23.15 0.55 -1.49
CA GLY A 20 24.20 -0.41 -1.21
C GLY A 20 25.55 -0.01 -1.81
N THR A 21 25.58 0.38 -3.09
CA THR A 21 26.81 0.83 -3.76
C THR A 21 27.34 2.14 -3.18
N ALA A 22 26.47 3.07 -2.80
CA ALA A 22 26.89 4.31 -2.15
C ALA A 22 27.49 4.05 -0.76
N ALA A 23 26.84 3.20 0.05
CA ALA A 23 27.37 2.81 1.36
C ALA A 23 28.73 2.09 1.25
N TRP A 24 28.84 1.14 0.30
CA TRP A 24 30.10 0.46 0.02
C TRP A 24 31.19 1.43 -0.43
N LEU A 25 30.84 2.37 -1.32
CA LEU A 25 31.79 3.38 -1.81
C LEU A 25 32.35 4.23 -0.65
N ILE A 26 31.46 4.67 0.27
CA ILE A 26 31.87 5.48 1.43
C ILE A 26 32.78 4.65 2.35
N ALA A 27 32.41 3.42 2.65
CA ALA A 27 33.18 2.52 3.49
C ALA A 27 34.55 2.19 2.86
N ARG A 28 34.62 1.99 1.54
CA ARG A 28 35.84 1.70 0.84
C ARG A 28 36.76 2.93 0.71
N ALA A 29 36.17 4.09 0.47
CA ALA A 29 36.88 5.36 0.38
C ALA A 29 37.62 5.71 1.68
N SER A 30 37.09 5.35 2.84
CA SER A 30 37.77 5.56 4.14
C SER A 30 39.08 4.80 4.29
N GLN A 31 39.30 3.73 3.50
CA GLN A 31 40.54 2.94 3.48
C GLN A 31 41.62 3.52 2.54
N GLN A 32 41.32 4.68 1.89
CA GLN A 32 42.23 5.38 0.97
C GLN A 32 42.82 4.50 -0.17
N PRO A 33 41.98 3.70 -0.88
CA PRO A 33 42.45 2.89 -2.01
C PRO A 33 42.82 3.79 -3.20
N PRO A 34 43.57 3.27 -4.20
CA PRO A 34 43.80 3.97 -5.43
C PRO A 34 42.51 4.44 -6.09
N VAL A 35 42.48 5.70 -6.58
CA VAL A 35 41.26 6.35 -7.12
C VAL A 35 40.60 5.53 -8.21
N LEU A 36 41.38 4.74 -8.97
CA LEU A 36 40.85 3.90 -10.05
C LEU A 36 39.81 2.86 -9.57
N TYR A 37 39.98 2.31 -8.36
CA TYR A 37 39.01 1.35 -7.78
C TYR A 37 37.66 1.98 -7.44
N LEU A 38 37.65 3.28 -7.14
CA LEU A 38 36.43 4.00 -6.78
C LEU A 38 35.63 4.46 -8.01
N THR A 39 36.26 4.59 -9.19
CA THR A 39 35.60 5.10 -10.40
C THR A 39 34.46 4.18 -10.89
N VAL A 40 34.65 2.87 -10.80
CA VAL A 40 33.63 1.89 -11.20
C VAL A 40 32.38 2.02 -10.32
N ALA A 41 32.57 2.10 -9.00
CA ALA A 41 31.48 2.27 -8.05
C ALA A 41 30.78 3.64 -8.21
N ALA A 42 31.54 4.70 -8.43
CA ALA A 42 30.99 6.04 -8.71
C ALA A 42 30.14 6.05 -9.99
N THR A 43 30.57 5.33 -11.02
CA THR A 43 29.80 5.17 -12.26
C THR A 43 28.54 4.33 -12.03
N ALA A 44 28.63 3.26 -11.24
CA ALA A 44 27.47 2.44 -10.86
C ALA A 44 26.43 3.24 -10.08
N VAL A 45 26.84 4.09 -9.14
CA VAL A 45 25.94 5.00 -8.41
C VAL A 45 25.17 5.92 -9.38
N ARG A 46 25.86 6.50 -10.38
CA ARG A 46 25.20 7.33 -11.40
C ARG A 46 24.22 6.50 -12.24
N LEU A 47 24.62 5.32 -12.68
CA LEU A 47 23.79 4.41 -13.46
C LEU A 47 22.52 4.05 -12.70
N PHE A 48 22.61 3.61 -11.45
CA PHE A 48 21.46 3.27 -10.63
C PHE A 48 20.57 4.47 -10.33
N GLY A 49 21.14 5.67 -10.15
CA GLY A 49 20.40 6.90 -9.97
C GLY A 49 19.50 7.23 -11.17
N VAL A 50 20.07 7.18 -12.38
CA VAL A 50 19.32 7.40 -13.63
C VAL A 50 18.30 6.28 -13.88
N SER A 51 18.73 5.02 -13.74
CA SER A 51 17.88 3.85 -13.95
C SER A 51 16.64 3.86 -13.02
N ARG A 52 16.83 4.19 -11.74
CA ARG A 52 15.74 4.34 -10.78
C ARG A 52 14.71 5.37 -11.23
N ALA A 53 15.16 6.54 -11.69
CA ALA A 53 14.27 7.62 -12.10
C ALA A 53 13.49 7.25 -13.37
N LEU A 54 14.18 6.73 -14.38
CA LEU A 54 13.60 6.31 -15.66
C LEU A 54 12.62 5.14 -15.46
N ALA A 55 13.05 4.09 -14.77
CA ALA A 55 12.20 2.93 -14.52
C ALA A 55 10.95 3.28 -13.72
N ARG A 56 11.04 4.20 -12.74
CA ARG A 56 9.89 4.69 -11.99
C ARG A 56 8.91 5.46 -12.87
N TYR A 57 9.40 6.31 -13.76
CA TYR A 57 8.55 7.02 -14.72
C TYR A 57 7.83 6.05 -15.65
N LEU A 58 8.57 5.13 -16.27
CA LEU A 58 7.99 4.13 -17.17
C LEU A 58 7.03 3.18 -16.45
N SER A 59 7.31 2.79 -15.22
CA SER A 59 6.42 1.97 -14.41
C SER A 59 5.08 2.68 -14.14
N ARG A 60 5.11 3.97 -13.83
CA ARG A 60 3.88 4.76 -13.66
C ARG A 60 3.08 4.83 -14.96
N LEU A 61 3.74 5.11 -16.07
CA LEU A 61 3.07 5.16 -17.37
C LEU A 61 2.42 3.82 -17.75
N ALA A 62 3.17 2.72 -17.56
CA ALA A 62 2.68 1.37 -17.82
C ALA A 62 1.53 0.98 -16.86
N SER A 63 1.59 1.33 -15.58
CA SER A 63 0.53 1.04 -14.61
C SER A 63 -0.76 1.78 -14.92
N HIS A 64 -0.68 3.05 -15.31
CA HIS A 64 -1.85 3.80 -15.74
C HIS A 64 -2.49 3.20 -17.00
N LYS A 65 -1.68 2.78 -17.98
CA LYS A 65 -2.18 2.11 -19.18
C LYS A 65 -2.95 0.82 -18.83
N VAL A 66 -2.41 0.02 -17.93
CA VAL A 66 -3.06 -1.22 -17.46
C VAL A 66 -4.38 -0.92 -16.73
N ALA A 67 -4.40 0.09 -15.86
CA ALA A 67 -5.61 0.47 -15.14
C ALA A 67 -6.72 0.95 -16.09
N LEU A 68 -6.39 1.86 -17.00
CA LEU A 68 -7.36 2.38 -17.98
C LEU A 68 -7.93 1.27 -18.86
N ALA A 69 -7.08 0.37 -19.39
CA ALA A 69 -7.54 -0.77 -20.17
C ALA A 69 -8.41 -1.74 -19.34
N GLY A 70 -8.07 -1.95 -18.08
CA GLY A 70 -8.87 -2.78 -17.17
C GLY A 70 -10.23 -2.17 -16.85
N MET A 71 -10.28 -0.85 -16.61
CA MET A 71 -11.54 -0.12 -16.38
C MET A 71 -12.44 -0.14 -17.63
N ASP A 72 -11.85 0.04 -18.82
CA ASP A 72 -12.58 -0.02 -20.08
C ASP A 72 -13.20 -1.41 -20.32
N ALA A 73 -12.41 -2.47 -20.11
CA ALA A 73 -12.90 -3.85 -20.19
C ALA A 73 -14.01 -4.15 -19.17
N LEU A 74 -13.89 -3.64 -17.93
CA LEU A 74 -14.92 -3.82 -16.90
C LEU A 74 -16.21 -3.10 -17.26
N ARG A 75 -16.13 -1.87 -17.79
CA ARG A 75 -17.31 -1.13 -18.26
C ARG A 75 -17.99 -1.83 -19.45
N GLY A 76 -17.20 -2.30 -20.43
CA GLY A 76 -17.72 -3.09 -21.53
C GLY A 76 -18.45 -4.34 -21.07
N ASN A 77 -17.82 -5.15 -20.22
CA ASN A 77 -18.46 -6.36 -19.66
C ASN A 77 -19.73 -6.05 -18.82
N LEU A 78 -19.75 -4.93 -18.09
CA LEU A 78 -20.91 -4.51 -17.34
C LEU A 78 -22.06 -4.12 -18.28
N TYR A 79 -21.75 -3.37 -19.34
CA TYR A 79 -22.71 -2.97 -20.36
C TYR A 79 -23.31 -4.20 -21.09
N ASP A 80 -22.46 -5.13 -21.52
CA ASP A 80 -22.91 -6.36 -22.20
C ASP A 80 -23.85 -7.18 -21.30
N ARG A 81 -23.50 -7.38 -20.04
CA ARG A 81 -24.35 -8.09 -19.05
C ARG A 81 -25.67 -7.38 -18.79
N LEU A 82 -25.67 -6.03 -18.76
CA LEU A 82 -26.91 -5.26 -18.58
C LEU A 82 -27.79 -5.31 -19.83
N SER A 83 -27.22 -5.34 -21.04
CA SER A 83 -27.98 -5.43 -22.29
C SER A 83 -28.65 -6.79 -22.48
N GLU A 84 -28.04 -7.85 -21.93
CA GLU A 84 -28.60 -9.23 -21.96
C GLU A 84 -29.53 -9.52 -20.78
N ALA A 85 -29.59 -8.64 -19.78
CA ALA A 85 -30.38 -8.88 -18.57
C ALA A 85 -31.90 -8.80 -18.84
N PRO A 86 -32.74 -9.70 -18.25
CA PRO A 86 -34.18 -9.63 -18.36
C PRO A 86 -34.73 -8.29 -17.85
N THR A 87 -35.73 -7.74 -18.55
CA THR A 87 -36.33 -6.44 -18.22
C THR A 87 -36.84 -6.39 -16.76
N ALA A 88 -37.34 -7.51 -16.23
CA ALA A 88 -37.80 -7.64 -14.85
C ALA A 88 -36.69 -7.36 -13.83
N THR A 89 -35.44 -7.75 -14.13
CA THR A 89 -34.26 -7.47 -13.28
C THR A 89 -33.84 -6.00 -13.36
N LEU A 90 -33.92 -5.41 -14.55
CA LEU A 90 -33.54 -3.99 -14.75
C LEU A 90 -34.50 -3.04 -14.04
N THR A 91 -35.80 -3.38 -13.93
CA THR A 91 -36.79 -2.55 -13.25
C THR A 91 -36.62 -2.53 -11.72
N THR A 92 -35.95 -3.52 -11.15
CA THR A 92 -35.63 -3.56 -9.71
C THR A 92 -34.41 -2.73 -9.33
N LEU A 93 -33.57 -2.40 -10.31
CA LEU A 93 -32.35 -1.62 -10.09
C LEU A 93 -32.64 -0.11 -10.18
N ARG A 94 -32.23 0.62 -9.15
CA ARG A 94 -32.32 2.09 -9.18
C ARG A 94 -31.31 2.66 -10.18
N ARG A 95 -31.75 3.57 -11.05
CA ARG A 95 -30.87 4.22 -12.05
C ARG A 95 -29.60 4.84 -11.42
N GLY A 96 -29.74 5.45 -10.24
CA GLY A 96 -28.61 6.03 -9.52
C GLY A 96 -27.57 4.99 -9.09
N ASP A 97 -28.00 3.79 -8.66
CA ASP A 97 -27.11 2.70 -8.27
C ASP A 97 -26.31 2.15 -9.47
N LEU A 98 -26.96 2.03 -10.63
CA LEU A 98 -26.29 1.64 -11.87
C LEU A 98 -25.24 2.65 -12.32
N MET A 99 -25.54 3.96 -12.24
CA MET A 99 -24.59 5.01 -12.57
C MET A 99 -23.38 5.02 -11.62
N THR A 100 -23.60 4.79 -10.33
CA THR A 100 -22.53 4.69 -9.34
C THR A 100 -21.64 3.48 -9.63
N ARG A 101 -22.23 2.31 -9.90
CA ARG A 101 -21.48 1.07 -10.21
C ARG A 101 -20.68 1.18 -11.51
N ALA A 102 -21.29 1.74 -12.58
CA ALA A 102 -20.61 1.91 -13.86
C ALA A 102 -19.53 3.01 -13.85
N GLY A 103 -19.65 3.98 -12.95
CA GLY A 103 -18.69 5.07 -12.79
C GLY A 103 -17.70 4.82 -11.65
N SER A 104 -18.06 5.27 -10.45
CA SER A 104 -17.14 5.34 -9.31
C SER A 104 -16.60 3.98 -8.85
N ASP A 105 -17.42 2.91 -8.89
CA ASP A 105 -16.95 1.60 -8.43
C ASP A 105 -15.91 1.00 -9.38
N VAL A 106 -16.08 1.20 -10.70
CA VAL A 106 -15.10 0.77 -11.69
C VAL A 106 -13.80 1.57 -11.56
N ASP A 107 -13.89 2.88 -11.32
CA ASP A 107 -12.72 3.74 -11.10
C ASP A 107 -11.97 3.35 -9.82
N GLU A 108 -12.68 2.93 -8.76
CA GLU A 108 -12.08 2.45 -7.52
C GLU A 108 -11.30 1.14 -7.74
N VAL A 109 -11.81 0.20 -8.55
CA VAL A 109 -11.08 -1.01 -8.94
C VAL A 109 -9.77 -0.66 -9.64
N GLY A 110 -9.79 0.27 -10.59
CA GLY A 110 -8.58 0.77 -11.25
C GLY A 110 -7.58 1.37 -10.26
N ASN A 111 -8.06 2.15 -9.30
CA ASN A 111 -7.23 2.73 -8.23
C ASN A 111 -6.60 1.66 -7.33
N VAL A 112 -7.34 0.62 -6.96
CA VAL A 112 -6.83 -0.49 -6.13
C VAL A 112 -5.70 -1.22 -6.86
N VAL A 113 -5.83 -1.48 -8.14
CA VAL A 113 -4.78 -2.14 -8.94
C VAL A 113 -3.50 -1.32 -8.96
N VAL A 114 -3.59 -0.01 -9.24
CA VAL A 114 -2.40 0.86 -9.37
C VAL A 114 -1.79 1.23 -8.03
N LYS A 115 -2.61 1.52 -7.02
CA LYS A 115 -2.13 2.07 -5.75
C LYS A 115 -1.85 0.99 -4.69
N THR A 116 -2.40 -0.22 -4.85
CA THR A 116 -2.28 -1.26 -3.84
C THR A 116 -1.67 -2.54 -4.41
N LEU A 117 -2.30 -3.16 -5.40
CA LEU A 117 -1.89 -4.48 -5.88
C LEU A 117 -0.48 -4.44 -6.52
N LEU A 118 -0.26 -3.52 -7.42
CA LEU A 118 1.02 -3.44 -8.16
C LEU A 118 2.19 -3.07 -7.25
N PRO A 119 2.12 -2.04 -6.38
CA PRO A 119 3.20 -1.74 -5.44
C PRO A 119 3.46 -2.85 -4.42
N SER A 120 2.42 -3.55 -3.93
CA SER A 120 2.61 -4.65 -2.99
C SER A 120 3.31 -5.85 -3.62
N LEU A 121 3.00 -6.21 -4.87
CA LEU A 121 3.72 -7.26 -5.61
C LEU A 121 5.18 -6.87 -5.86
N VAL A 122 5.44 -5.63 -6.28
CA VAL A 122 6.80 -5.12 -6.45
C VAL A 122 7.58 -5.21 -5.14
N ALA A 123 6.99 -4.75 -4.03
CA ALA A 123 7.61 -4.80 -2.72
C ALA A 123 7.90 -6.23 -2.25
N ALA A 124 6.98 -7.18 -2.50
CA ALA A 124 7.16 -8.58 -2.17
C ALA A 124 8.33 -9.22 -2.95
N ILE A 125 8.38 -9.01 -4.27
CA ILE A 125 9.44 -9.57 -5.12
C ILE A 125 10.80 -9.00 -4.72
N VAL A 126 10.90 -7.68 -4.59
CA VAL A 126 12.16 -7.02 -4.22
C VAL A 126 12.54 -7.33 -2.78
N GLY A 127 11.57 -7.42 -1.87
CA GLY A 127 11.79 -7.81 -0.48
C GLY A 127 12.40 -9.21 -0.36
N VAL A 128 11.80 -10.20 -1.03
CA VAL A 128 12.34 -11.56 -1.06
C VAL A 128 13.74 -11.60 -1.68
N GLY A 129 13.96 -10.88 -2.79
CA GLY A 129 15.27 -10.78 -3.42
C GLY A 129 16.31 -10.15 -2.48
N THR A 130 15.95 -9.08 -1.77
CA THR A 130 16.86 -8.40 -0.84
C THR A 130 17.18 -9.28 0.37
N VAL A 131 16.18 -9.96 0.95
CA VAL A 131 16.40 -10.94 2.02
C VAL A 131 17.34 -12.04 1.56
N GLY A 132 17.15 -12.58 0.34
CA GLY A 132 18.03 -13.59 -0.23
C GLY A 132 19.49 -13.14 -0.31
N VAL A 133 19.72 -11.96 -0.85
CA VAL A 133 21.08 -11.37 -0.97
C VAL A 133 21.71 -11.15 0.41
N VAL A 134 20.97 -10.55 1.35
CA VAL A 134 21.48 -10.29 2.71
C VAL A 134 21.74 -11.59 3.47
N THR A 135 20.91 -12.62 3.29
CA THR A 135 21.10 -13.94 3.94
C THR A 135 22.38 -14.64 3.45
N ILE A 136 22.74 -14.48 2.17
CA ILE A 136 24.00 -15.04 1.62
C ILE A 136 25.20 -14.36 2.28
N ILE A 137 25.13 -13.05 2.55
CA ILE A 137 26.21 -12.28 3.17
C ILE A 137 26.28 -12.58 4.68
N SER A 138 25.16 -12.50 5.37
CA SER A 138 25.03 -12.74 6.82
C SER A 138 23.65 -13.34 7.12
N PRO A 139 23.58 -14.66 7.46
CA PRO A 139 22.30 -15.31 7.76
C PRO A 139 21.52 -14.66 8.90
N ALA A 140 22.24 -14.17 9.92
CA ALA A 140 21.61 -13.49 11.06
C ALA A 140 20.99 -12.15 10.67
N ALA A 141 21.67 -11.35 9.85
CA ALA A 141 21.13 -10.08 9.33
C ALA A 141 19.95 -10.33 8.40
N GLY A 142 20.03 -11.37 7.55
CA GLY A 142 18.93 -11.80 6.68
C GLY A 142 17.69 -12.20 7.45
N ALA A 143 17.83 -12.93 8.56
CA ALA A 143 16.71 -13.32 9.41
C ALA A 143 16.04 -12.11 10.07
N ILE A 144 16.81 -11.15 10.58
CA ILE A 144 16.28 -9.91 11.15
C ILE A 144 15.50 -9.12 10.09
N LEU A 145 16.07 -8.97 8.89
CA LEU A 145 15.42 -8.28 7.79
C LEU A 145 14.12 -8.99 7.37
N ALA A 146 14.13 -10.32 7.28
CA ALA A 146 12.95 -11.11 6.97
C ALA A 146 11.84 -10.92 8.01
N CYS A 147 12.16 -10.97 9.30
CA CYS A 147 11.20 -10.69 10.37
C CYS A 147 10.61 -9.28 10.27
N ALA A 148 11.45 -8.27 10.04
CA ALA A 148 10.99 -6.89 9.89
C ALA A 148 10.06 -6.73 8.67
N LEU A 149 10.39 -7.33 7.53
CA LEU A 149 9.57 -7.31 6.33
C LEU A 149 8.24 -8.06 6.50
N ILE A 150 8.20 -9.16 7.26
CA ILE A 150 6.96 -9.86 7.59
C ILE A 150 6.06 -8.96 8.45
N VAL A 151 6.62 -8.31 9.45
CA VAL A 151 5.87 -7.38 10.32
C VAL A 151 5.34 -6.20 9.50
N SER A 152 6.17 -5.55 8.69
CA SER A 152 5.82 -4.41 7.86
C SER A 152 4.86 -4.77 6.72
N GLY A 153 5.13 -5.86 6.02
CA GLY A 153 4.39 -6.25 4.80
C GLY A 153 3.12 -7.06 5.05
N ILE A 154 2.99 -7.74 6.19
CA ILE A 154 1.85 -8.63 6.48
C ILE A 154 1.13 -8.20 7.75
N VAL A 155 1.84 -8.09 8.87
CA VAL A 155 1.19 -7.86 10.18
C VAL A 155 0.58 -6.46 10.26
N ALA A 156 1.33 -5.43 9.93
CA ALA A 156 0.84 -4.05 10.01
C ALA A 156 -0.34 -3.78 9.05
N PRO A 157 -0.30 -4.16 7.75
CA PRO A 157 -1.44 -4.02 6.86
C PRO A 157 -2.67 -4.85 7.28
N ALA A 158 -2.46 -6.06 7.81
CA ALA A 158 -3.56 -6.89 8.30
C ALA A 158 -4.28 -6.26 9.50
N LEU A 159 -3.54 -5.66 10.43
CA LEU A 159 -4.09 -4.92 11.56
C LEU A 159 -4.88 -3.68 11.09
N ILE A 160 -4.33 -2.93 10.14
CA ILE A 160 -5.00 -1.76 9.54
C ILE A 160 -6.29 -2.19 8.83
N ALA A 161 -6.24 -3.21 7.98
CA ALA A 161 -7.41 -3.71 7.27
C ALA A 161 -8.52 -4.16 8.23
N ARG A 162 -8.15 -4.83 9.32
CA ARG A 162 -9.10 -5.27 10.35
C ARG A 162 -9.76 -4.09 11.07
N SER A 163 -8.99 -3.05 11.39
CA SER A 163 -9.49 -1.84 12.04
C SER A 163 -10.44 -1.05 11.14
N VAL A 164 -10.13 -0.94 9.85
CA VAL A 164 -10.93 -0.22 8.85
C VAL A 164 -12.27 -0.93 8.62
N ARG A 165 -12.27 -2.26 8.44
CA ARG A 165 -13.52 -3.03 8.27
C ARG A 165 -14.51 -2.85 9.43
N LEU A 166 -14.00 -2.79 10.66
CA LEU A 166 -14.83 -2.55 11.85
C LEU A 166 -15.44 -1.14 11.86
N ALA A 167 -14.70 -0.13 11.38
CA ALA A 167 -15.21 1.23 11.28
C ALA A 167 -16.19 1.42 10.11
N GLU A 168 -15.95 0.75 8.97
CA GLU A 168 -16.82 0.83 7.80
C GLU A 168 -18.20 0.25 8.03
N SER A 169 -18.32 -0.88 8.74
CA SER A 169 -19.62 -1.48 9.06
C SER A 169 -20.51 -0.54 9.88
N GLN A 170 -19.91 0.18 10.84
CA GLN A 170 -20.66 1.15 11.65
C GLN A 170 -20.91 2.47 10.89
N GLY A 171 -19.98 2.87 10.01
CA GLY A 171 -20.18 4.01 9.14
C GLY A 171 -21.30 3.83 8.11
N ALA A 172 -21.47 2.62 7.58
CA ALA A 172 -22.58 2.29 6.68
C ALA A 172 -23.94 2.45 7.38
N GLN A 173 -24.07 1.95 8.62
CA GLN A 173 -25.29 2.10 9.43
C GLN A 173 -25.63 3.58 9.65
N ALA A 174 -24.66 4.39 10.09
CA ALA A 174 -24.87 5.81 10.33
C ALA A 174 -25.30 6.57 9.07
N ARG A 175 -24.74 6.24 7.90
CA ARG A 175 -25.16 6.83 6.62
C ARG A 175 -26.60 6.48 6.27
N THR A 176 -27.01 5.24 6.51
CA THR A 176 -28.40 4.79 6.28
C THR A 176 -29.36 5.53 7.21
N ASP A 177 -29.02 5.67 8.48
CA ASP A 177 -29.84 6.38 9.47
C ASP A 177 -29.98 7.88 9.10
N ILE A 178 -28.89 8.53 8.65
CA ILE A 178 -28.90 9.93 8.20
C ILE A 178 -29.79 10.08 6.94
N ALA A 179 -29.62 9.18 5.96
CA ALA A 179 -30.42 9.23 4.74
C ALA A 179 -31.92 9.06 5.03
N ALA A 180 -32.29 8.11 5.89
CA ALA A 180 -33.68 7.89 6.29
C ALA A 180 -34.31 9.11 6.97
N VAL A 181 -33.55 9.80 7.84
CA VAL A 181 -34.06 11.02 8.50
C VAL A 181 -34.15 12.18 7.53
N LEU A 182 -33.23 12.32 6.57
CA LEU A 182 -33.28 13.38 5.56
C LEU A 182 -34.44 13.16 4.57
N GLU A 183 -34.66 11.93 4.10
CA GLU A 183 -35.76 11.60 3.21
C GLU A 183 -37.12 11.76 3.90
N GLY A 184 -37.23 11.39 5.18
CA GLY A 184 -38.44 11.48 5.98
C GLY A 184 -38.59 12.80 6.75
N ALA A 185 -37.72 13.80 6.57
CA ALA A 185 -37.69 15.00 7.40
C ALA A 185 -39.02 15.78 7.45
N THR A 186 -39.72 15.89 6.33
CA THR A 186 -41.01 16.55 6.23
C THR A 186 -42.11 15.80 7.00
N GLU A 187 -42.15 14.49 6.87
CA GLU A 187 -43.12 13.63 7.56
C GLU A 187 -42.84 13.62 9.08
N LEU A 188 -41.57 13.49 9.48
CA LEU A 188 -41.14 13.53 10.89
C LEU A 188 -41.46 14.88 11.56
N SER A 189 -41.38 15.96 10.79
CA SER A 189 -41.70 17.30 11.26
C SER A 189 -43.23 17.45 11.47
N LEU A 190 -44.03 16.98 10.54
CA LEU A 190 -45.49 16.98 10.63
C LEU A 190 -45.99 16.07 11.76
N ALA A 191 -45.35 14.94 11.97
CA ALA A 191 -45.68 14.01 13.06
C ALA A 191 -45.17 14.46 14.44
N GLY A 192 -44.45 15.57 14.54
CA GLY A 192 -43.89 16.07 15.82
C GLY A 192 -42.77 15.19 16.41
N THR A 193 -42.23 14.23 15.63
CA THR A 193 -41.21 13.25 16.08
C THR A 193 -39.78 13.61 15.69
N LEU A 194 -39.56 14.79 15.13
CA LEU A 194 -38.25 15.24 14.63
C LEU A 194 -37.16 15.27 15.75
N ASP A 195 -37.54 15.65 16.98
CA ASP A 195 -36.62 15.66 18.11
C ASP A 195 -36.20 14.25 18.57
N HIS A 196 -37.07 13.26 18.38
CA HIS A 196 -36.73 11.86 18.62
C HIS A 196 -35.72 11.35 17.57
N ALA A 197 -35.96 11.66 16.31
CA ALA A 197 -35.06 11.33 15.22
C ALA A 197 -33.69 11.99 15.37
N LYS A 198 -33.62 13.26 15.77
CA LYS A 198 -32.36 13.95 16.09
C LYS A 198 -31.59 13.27 17.23
N ARG A 199 -32.26 12.89 18.30
CA ARG A 199 -31.62 12.14 19.41
C ARG A 199 -31.09 10.80 18.98
N SER A 200 -31.78 10.09 18.11
CA SER A 200 -31.32 8.82 17.52
C SER A 200 -30.06 9.05 16.69
N LEU A 201 -30.03 10.06 15.82
CA LEU A 201 -28.87 10.44 15.04
C LEU A 201 -27.65 10.76 15.91
N THR A 202 -27.84 11.58 16.97
CA THR A 202 -26.75 11.92 17.87
C THR A 202 -26.16 10.70 18.58
N ARG A 203 -26.96 9.68 18.88
CA ARG A 203 -26.46 8.40 19.40
C ARG A 203 -25.66 7.64 18.34
N SER A 204 -26.18 7.51 17.13
CA SER A 204 -25.47 6.84 16.01
C SER A 204 -24.14 7.55 15.70
N GLU A 205 -24.11 8.88 15.71
CA GLU A 205 -22.88 9.66 15.56
C GLU A 205 -21.88 9.41 16.69
N SER A 206 -22.35 9.33 17.95
CA SER A 206 -21.48 9.04 19.10
C SER A 206 -20.86 7.64 19.01
N HIS A 207 -21.62 6.63 18.61
CA HIS A 207 -21.11 5.28 18.37
C HIS A 207 -20.09 5.27 17.23
N LEU A 208 -20.37 5.97 16.14
CA LEU A 208 -19.46 6.10 15.00
C LEU A 208 -18.15 6.80 15.41
N SER A 209 -18.22 7.89 16.16
CA SER A 209 -17.03 8.62 16.61
C SER A 209 -16.11 7.77 17.49
N VAL A 210 -16.69 6.97 18.39
CA VAL A 210 -15.92 6.01 19.23
C VAL A 210 -15.28 4.92 18.38
N ALA A 211 -16.01 4.39 17.38
CA ALA A 211 -15.47 3.38 16.47
C ALA A 211 -14.34 3.90 15.61
N LEU A 212 -14.50 5.12 15.07
CA LEU A 212 -13.45 5.80 14.30
C LEU A 212 -12.22 6.09 15.16
N ALA A 213 -12.40 6.55 16.41
CA ALA A 213 -11.29 6.77 17.34
C ALA A 213 -10.55 5.46 17.67
N ARG A 214 -11.28 4.34 17.83
CA ARG A 214 -10.67 3.02 18.07
C ARG A 214 -9.90 2.55 16.83
N SER A 215 -10.48 2.68 15.64
CA SER A 215 -9.84 2.36 14.37
C SER A 215 -8.58 3.20 14.15
N ALA A 216 -8.64 4.51 14.43
CA ALA A 216 -7.50 5.41 14.34
C ALA A 216 -6.36 5.01 15.30
N ARG A 217 -6.68 4.64 16.54
CA ARG A 217 -5.67 4.17 17.51
C ARG A 217 -5.01 2.87 17.06
N LEU A 218 -5.78 1.89 16.58
CA LEU A 218 -5.23 0.63 16.05
C LEU A 218 -4.35 0.86 14.83
N SER A 219 -4.78 1.74 13.92
CA SER A 219 -3.99 2.13 12.75
C SER A 219 -2.70 2.86 13.13
N ALA A 220 -2.75 3.72 14.16
CA ALA A 220 -1.56 4.40 14.69
C ALA A 220 -0.58 3.42 15.33
N LEU A 221 -1.08 2.45 16.12
CA LEU A 221 -0.25 1.38 16.71
C LEU A 221 0.38 0.50 15.62
N ALA A 222 -0.36 0.13 14.58
CA ALA A 222 0.17 -0.66 13.47
C ALA A 222 1.30 0.08 12.73
N ARG A 223 1.13 1.39 12.49
CA ARG A 223 2.20 2.23 11.90
C ARG A 223 3.39 2.41 12.84
N GLY A 224 3.14 2.57 14.13
CA GLY A 224 4.20 2.62 15.15
C GLY A 224 5.01 1.32 15.18
N LEU A 225 4.33 0.17 15.14
CA LEU A 225 4.96 -1.15 15.08
C LEU A 225 5.83 -1.30 13.82
N ASP A 226 5.35 -0.82 12.66
CA ASP A 226 6.09 -0.83 11.40
C ASP A 226 7.40 -0.03 11.51
N VAL A 227 7.34 1.20 12.00
CA VAL A 227 8.53 2.05 12.21
C VAL A 227 9.49 1.43 13.22
N CYS A 228 8.98 0.89 14.33
CA CYS A 228 9.81 0.22 15.33
C CYS A 228 10.47 -1.04 14.78
N ALA A 229 9.77 -1.86 13.97
CA ALA A 229 10.32 -3.05 13.35
C ALA A 229 11.46 -2.71 12.38
N MET A 230 11.28 -1.67 11.56
CA MET A 230 12.32 -1.20 10.64
C MET A 230 13.52 -0.61 11.40
N GLY A 231 13.27 0.20 12.44
CA GLY A 231 14.34 0.73 13.31
C GLY A 231 15.12 -0.38 14.02
N ALA A 232 14.42 -1.36 14.57
CA ALA A 232 15.04 -2.53 15.21
C ALA A 232 15.86 -3.37 14.21
N ALA A 233 15.39 -3.50 12.96
CA ALA A 233 16.14 -4.20 11.91
C ALA A 233 17.46 -3.48 11.58
N VAL A 234 17.45 -2.16 11.48
CA VAL A 234 18.67 -1.38 11.23
C VAL A 234 19.65 -1.50 12.39
N VAL A 235 19.18 -1.31 13.63
CA VAL A 235 20.02 -1.45 14.83
C VAL A 235 20.56 -2.87 14.97
N GLY A 236 19.70 -3.88 14.77
CA GLY A 236 20.10 -5.29 14.82
C GLY A 236 21.14 -5.64 13.75
N ALA A 237 20.98 -5.15 12.53
CA ALA A 237 21.96 -5.34 11.46
C ALA A 237 23.31 -4.69 11.79
N LEU A 238 23.32 -3.50 12.41
CA LEU A 238 24.54 -2.84 12.87
C LEU A 238 25.22 -3.60 14.00
N LEU A 239 24.47 -4.03 15.01
CA LEU A 239 25.01 -4.81 16.16
C LEU A 239 25.63 -6.13 15.73
N ILE A 240 25.14 -6.76 14.67
CA ILE A 240 25.70 -8.00 14.12
C ILE A 240 26.84 -7.69 13.15
N GLY A 241 26.67 -6.68 12.30
CA GLY A 241 27.65 -6.34 11.25
C GLY A 241 28.96 -5.78 11.80
N ILE A 242 28.91 -4.92 12.82
CA ILE A 242 30.14 -4.31 13.39
C ILE A 242 31.11 -5.37 13.94
N PRO A 243 30.71 -6.34 14.80
CA PRO A 243 31.63 -7.38 15.26
C PRO A 243 32.16 -8.29 14.14
N GLN A 244 31.32 -8.58 13.11
CA GLN A 244 31.73 -9.42 11.99
C GLN A 244 32.76 -8.74 11.08
N THR A 245 32.73 -7.43 10.94
CA THR A 245 33.74 -6.67 10.22
C THR A 245 35.07 -6.56 11.02
N THR A 246 34.98 -6.39 12.34
CA THR A 246 36.18 -6.32 13.22
C THR A 246 36.87 -7.67 13.38
N SER A 247 36.14 -8.77 13.31
CA SER A 247 36.68 -10.14 13.37
C SER A 247 37.21 -10.65 12.01
N GLY A 248 37.08 -9.86 10.94
CA GLY A 248 37.50 -10.25 9.58
C GLY A 248 36.59 -11.26 8.86
N ALA A 249 35.50 -11.67 9.48
CA ALA A 249 34.58 -12.65 8.90
C ALA A 249 33.84 -12.16 7.65
N LEU A 250 33.75 -10.82 7.45
CA LEU A 250 33.17 -10.17 6.26
C LEU A 250 34.24 -9.49 5.37
N ALA A 251 35.53 -9.80 5.54
CA ALA A 251 36.63 -9.20 4.79
C ALA A 251 36.96 -9.97 3.49
N GLN A 252 35.95 -10.53 2.82
CA GLN A 252 36.07 -11.15 1.49
C GLN A 252 35.31 -10.37 0.43
#